data_10ebe640654199ef6b23839ccbd0abcd
#
_entry.id   10ebe640654199ef6b23839ccbd0abcd
#
_cell.length_a   1.000
_cell.length_b   1.000
_cell.length_c   1.000
_cell.angle_alpha   90.00
_cell.angle_beta   90.00
_cell.angle_gamma   90.00
#
_symmetry.space_group_name_H-M   'P 1'
#
loop_
_entity.id
_entity.type
_entity.pdbx_description
1 polymer ?
#
loop_
_entity_poly.entity_id
_entity_poly.type
_entity_poly.pdbx_seq_one_letter_code
_entity_poly.pdbx_strand_id
1 'polypeptide(L)'
;MDYMIGVDLGTTSTKSVLFDLKGHIIASSSKGYPLYRDKPDMAEEDPVEIFEALIDSLTDVVRAGKLENDDKILGVSFSSAMHSLIAFDKDWKPLTRVITWADGRAFKYSEQLKESGVGQEIYSKTGTPIHPMAPLSKLLWLKNEQQDIYKKSKHFLGIKEYIFHRLFKTNKMDISIASGTGLFNIFNLDWDQQALQITGLSKDQLPTPVEPYEIERGMSKEYAKVIGIPVDTPFIYGAGDGPLSNLGVNAIQPGVAAVTIGTSGAIRVVTDKPKIDPKGRTFTYALDRNHWVVGGPVNNGGDVFRWARDNLFDAEKSTAALLGIDSYDLLTEIASKVPAGADG
;
A
#
# COMPACT_ATOMS: atom_id res chain seq x y z
N MET A 1 -27.76 15.82 0.05
CA MET A 1 -27.37 14.48 0.58
C MET A 1 -25.94 14.52 1.10
N ASP A 2 -25.52 13.48 1.84
CA ASP A 2 -24.15 13.39 2.37
C ASP A 2 -23.40 12.25 1.69
N TYR A 3 -22.13 12.50 1.36
CA TYR A 3 -21.27 11.62 0.60
C TYR A 3 -19.90 11.45 1.26
N MET A 4 -19.21 10.37 0.93
CA MET A 4 -17.81 10.11 1.26
C MET A 4 -17.03 9.78 0.00
N ILE A 5 -15.76 10.19 -0.06
CA ILE A 5 -14.85 9.77 -1.12
C ILE A 5 -13.81 8.82 -0.53
N GLY A 6 -13.67 7.64 -1.15
CA GLY A 6 -12.54 6.75 -0.91
C GLY A 6 -11.52 6.91 -2.04
N VAL A 7 -10.25 7.05 -1.68
CA VAL A 7 -9.11 7.12 -2.61
C VAL A 7 -8.21 5.93 -2.40
N ASP A 8 -7.83 5.26 -3.47
CA ASP A 8 -6.80 4.21 -3.46
C ASP A 8 -5.59 4.65 -4.29
N LEU A 9 -4.45 4.81 -3.63
CA LEU A 9 -3.16 5.12 -4.22
C LEU A 9 -2.44 3.80 -4.52
N GLY A 10 -2.76 3.20 -5.66
CA GLY A 10 -2.17 1.93 -6.08
C GLY A 10 -0.84 2.10 -6.81
N THR A 11 -0.21 0.99 -7.22
CA THR A 11 1.10 0.98 -7.90
C THR A 11 1.02 1.46 -9.37
N THR A 12 -0.12 1.35 -10.02
CA THR A 12 -0.25 1.69 -11.46
C THR A 12 -1.36 2.69 -11.74
N SER A 13 -2.13 3.05 -10.73
CA SER A 13 -3.22 4.01 -10.85
C SER A 13 -3.66 4.53 -9.50
N THR A 14 -4.19 5.75 -9.48
CA THR A 14 -5.00 6.29 -8.39
C THR A 14 -6.46 6.19 -8.75
N LYS A 15 -7.27 5.63 -7.85
CA LYS A 15 -8.72 5.50 -8.01
C LYS A 15 -9.45 6.27 -6.93
N SER A 16 -10.41 7.09 -7.33
CA SER A 16 -11.33 7.80 -6.44
C SER A 16 -12.76 7.28 -6.65
N VAL A 17 -13.49 7.07 -5.57
CA VAL A 17 -14.87 6.57 -5.59
C VAL A 17 -15.73 7.41 -4.66
N LEU A 18 -16.83 7.95 -5.17
CA LEU A 18 -17.84 8.68 -4.40
C LEU A 18 -18.93 7.71 -3.97
N PHE A 19 -19.23 7.68 -2.67
CA PHE A 19 -20.25 6.84 -2.05
C PHE A 19 -21.33 7.69 -1.38
N ASP A 20 -22.58 7.22 -1.40
CA ASP A 20 -23.57 7.64 -0.45
C ASP A 20 -23.30 7.01 0.94
N LEU A 21 -24.00 7.46 1.99
CA LEU A 21 -23.85 6.90 3.33
C LEU A 21 -24.39 5.47 3.50
N LYS A 22 -25.01 4.90 2.47
CA LYS A 22 -25.45 3.50 2.43
C LYS A 22 -24.39 2.60 1.76
N GLY A 23 -23.30 3.20 1.24
CA GLY A 23 -22.23 2.49 0.55
C GLY A 23 -22.48 2.24 -0.94
N HIS A 24 -23.51 2.85 -1.54
CA HIS A 24 -23.70 2.75 -2.98
C HIS A 24 -22.68 3.64 -3.70
N ILE A 25 -22.08 3.13 -4.77
CA ILE A 25 -21.18 3.87 -5.64
C ILE A 25 -22.00 4.83 -6.49
N ILE A 26 -21.74 6.13 -6.35
CA ILE A 26 -22.36 7.20 -7.13
C ILE A 26 -21.53 7.52 -8.37
N ALA A 27 -20.21 7.62 -8.20
CA ALA A 27 -19.26 7.87 -9.28
C ALA A 27 -17.91 7.23 -8.96
N SER A 28 -17.12 6.95 -9.98
CA SER A 28 -15.74 6.52 -9.83
C SER A 28 -14.87 7.05 -10.96
N SER A 29 -13.61 7.34 -10.65
CA SER A 29 -12.59 7.73 -11.64
C SER A 29 -11.28 7.02 -11.30
N SER A 30 -10.54 6.61 -12.32
CA SER A 30 -9.20 6.02 -12.17
C SER A 30 -8.26 6.66 -13.18
N LYS A 31 -7.06 7.03 -12.70
CA LYS A 31 -5.99 7.63 -13.50
C LYS A 31 -4.74 6.78 -13.39
N GLY A 32 -4.26 6.28 -14.52
CA GLY A 32 -3.04 5.49 -14.60
C GLY A 32 -1.78 6.35 -14.67
N TYR A 33 -0.67 5.77 -14.23
CA TYR A 33 0.68 6.31 -14.38
C TYR A 33 1.69 5.18 -14.62
N PRO A 34 2.86 5.49 -15.21
CA PRO A 34 3.84 4.47 -15.55
C PRO A 34 4.58 3.96 -14.32
N LEU A 35 4.91 2.67 -14.32
CA LEU A 35 5.91 2.07 -13.45
C LEU A 35 7.22 1.97 -14.23
N TYR A 36 8.22 2.77 -13.84
CA TYR A 36 9.52 2.85 -14.48
C TYR A 36 10.42 1.67 -14.08
N ARG A 37 10.92 0.95 -15.07
CA ARG A 37 11.80 -0.23 -14.92
C ARG A 37 13.02 -0.09 -15.81
N ASP A 38 13.76 1.01 -15.67
CA ASP A 38 14.92 1.34 -16.49
C ASP A 38 16.11 0.35 -16.29
N LYS A 39 16.08 -0.41 -15.20
CA LYS A 39 17.04 -1.49 -14.87
C LYS A 39 16.27 -2.72 -14.37
N PRO A 40 16.86 -3.95 -14.47
CA PRO A 40 16.16 -5.20 -14.14
C PRO A 40 15.49 -5.23 -12.76
N ASP A 41 16.16 -4.71 -11.73
CA ASP A 41 15.66 -4.73 -10.34
C ASP A 41 15.01 -3.43 -9.91
N MET A 42 14.84 -2.47 -10.82
CA MET A 42 14.25 -1.16 -10.53
C MET A 42 12.75 -1.19 -10.75
N ALA A 43 12.01 -0.62 -9.81
CA ALA A 43 10.58 -0.37 -9.93
C ALA A 43 10.24 0.94 -9.22
N GLU A 44 10.11 2.02 -9.98
CA GLU A 44 9.90 3.38 -9.48
C GLU A 44 8.71 4.06 -10.16
N GLU A 45 8.15 5.04 -9.48
CA GLU A 45 7.08 5.91 -9.99
C GLU A 45 7.46 7.37 -9.81
N ASP A 46 6.89 8.26 -10.62
CA ASP A 46 7.08 9.70 -10.41
C ASP A 46 6.05 10.22 -9.39
N PRO A 47 6.49 10.79 -8.25
CA PRO A 47 5.56 11.31 -7.23
C PRO A 47 4.70 12.47 -7.74
N VAL A 48 5.14 13.20 -8.76
CA VAL A 48 4.36 14.30 -9.35
C VAL A 48 3.23 13.73 -10.21
N GLU A 49 3.50 12.73 -11.03
CA GLU A 49 2.48 12.05 -11.85
C GLU A 49 1.39 11.41 -10.97
N ILE A 50 1.77 10.78 -9.83
CA ILE A 50 0.79 10.23 -8.88
C ILE A 50 -0.04 11.35 -8.26
N PHE A 51 0.58 12.47 -7.88
CA PHE A 51 -0.15 13.62 -7.33
C PHE A 51 -1.13 14.22 -8.35
N GLU A 52 -0.73 14.39 -9.59
CA GLU A 52 -1.59 14.87 -10.67
C GLU A 52 -2.75 13.90 -10.93
N ALA A 53 -2.47 12.60 -10.98
CA ALA A 53 -3.49 11.55 -11.11
C ALA A 53 -4.52 11.57 -9.96
N LEU A 54 -4.09 11.87 -8.72
CA LEU A 54 -4.99 12.08 -7.60
C LEU A 54 -5.90 13.28 -7.82
N ILE A 55 -5.34 14.45 -8.15
CA ILE A 55 -6.12 15.67 -8.37
C ILE A 55 -7.14 15.46 -9.50
N ASP A 56 -6.72 14.85 -10.59
CA ASP A 56 -7.59 14.54 -11.74
C ASP A 56 -8.70 13.56 -11.38
N SER A 57 -8.38 12.48 -10.63
CA SER A 57 -9.38 11.49 -10.23
C SER A 57 -10.41 12.06 -9.25
N LEU A 58 -9.97 12.91 -8.30
CA LEU A 58 -10.87 13.63 -7.39
C LEU A 58 -11.75 14.62 -8.15
N THR A 59 -11.19 15.40 -9.07
CA THR A 59 -11.94 16.35 -9.89
C THR A 59 -13.02 15.64 -10.73
N ASP A 60 -12.65 14.52 -11.35
CA ASP A 60 -13.58 13.77 -12.18
C ASP A 60 -14.71 13.15 -11.35
N VAL A 61 -14.41 12.57 -10.19
CA VAL A 61 -15.43 11.90 -9.36
C VAL A 61 -16.41 12.92 -8.77
N VAL A 62 -15.93 14.10 -8.37
CA VAL A 62 -16.79 15.18 -7.88
C VAL A 62 -17.70 15.70 -9.00
N ARG A 63 -17.13 15.93 -10.19
CA ARG A 63 -17.90 16.36 -11.35
C ARG A 63 -18.94 15.32 -11.79
N ALA A 64 -18.55 14.05 -11.85
CA ALA A 64 -19.44 12.95 -12.27
C ALA A 64 -20.56 12.69 -11.25
N GLY A 65 -20.34 13.01 -9.98
CA GLY A 65 -21.34 12.91 -8.92
C GLY A 65 -22.50 13.87 -9.08
N LYS A 66 -22.36 14.95 -9.87
CA LYS A 66 -23.39 15.96 -10.12
C LYS A 66 -24.05 16.47 -8.83
N LEU A 67 -23.21 16.77 -7.82
CA LEU A 67 -23.66 17.18 -6.51
C LEU A 67 -24.48 18.49 -6.60
N GLU A 68 -25.60 18.53 -5.89
CA GLU A 68 -26.46 19.72 -5.75
C GLU A 68 -25.92 20.66 -4.65
N ASN A 69 -26.47 21.89 -4.59
CA ASN A 69 -25.96 22.92 -3.67
C ASN A 69 -26.02 22.52 -2.19
N ASP A 70 -26.98 21.66 -1.81
CA ASP A 70 -27.15 21.18 -0.43
C ASP A 70 -26.41 19.86 -0.13
N ASP A 71 -25.74 19.31 -1.14
CA ASP A 71 -24.97 18.07 -1.01
C ASP A 71 -23.63 18.35 -0.33
N LYS A 72 -23.17 17.41 0.51
CA LYS A 72 -21.93 17.56 1.27
C LYS A 72 -21.03 16.34 1.12
N ILE A 73 -19.75 16.58 0.82
CA ILE A 73 -18.70 15.60 0.97
C ILE A 73 -18.21 15.70 2.42
N LEU A 74 -18.55 14.71 3.24
CA LEU A 74 -18.20 14.66 4.66
C LEU A 74 -16.72 14.40 4.89
N GLY A 75 -16.04 13.75 3.92
CA GLY A 75 -14.62 13.52 3.99
C GLY A 75 -14.06 12.71 2.81
N VAL A 76 -12.74 12.73 2.70
CA VAL A 76 -11.95 11.98 1.73
C VAL A 76 -11.00 11.08 2.52
N SER A 77 -11.11 9.75 2.39
CA SER A 77 -10.28 8.79 3.11
C SER A 77 -9.39 8.02 2.14
N PHE A 78 -8.19 7.64 2.60
CA PHE A 78 -7.15 7.08 1.76
C PHE A 78 -6.82 5.62 2.08
N SER A 79 -6.70 4.83 1.03
CA SER A 79 -5.94 3.58 0.95
C SER A 79 -4.66 3.87 0.18
N SER A 80 -3.56 3.22 0.52
CA SER A 80 -2.31 3.39 -0.22
C SER A 80 -1.51 2.09 -0.30
N ALA A 81 -0.89 1.86 -1.45
CA ALA A 81 0.17 0.88 -1.59
C ALA A 81 1.25 1.11 -0.52
N MET A 82 1.67 0.04 0.11
CA MET A 82 2.62 0.07 1.21
C MET A 82 4.07 0.01 0.73
N HIS A 83 5.01 0.23 1.63
CA HIS A 83 6.45 0.04 1.41
C HIS A 83 7.12 1.00 0.43
N SER A 84 6.45 2.07 0.00
CA SER A 84 7.09 3.10 -0.82
C SER A 84 8.09 3.93 0.00
N LEU A 85 9.15 4.41 -0.66
CA LEU A 85 10.15 5.30 -0.07
C LEU A 85 10.53 6.39 -1.06
N ILE A 86 10.55 7.63 -0.59
CA ILE A 86 11.05 8.81 -1.30
C ILE A 86 12.00 9.56 -0.37
N ALA A 87 13.15 9.97 -0.89
CA ALA A 87 14.11 10.84 -0.20
C ALA A 87 13.88 12.30 -0.62
N PHE A 88 13.90 13.23 0.34
CA PHE A 88 13.69 14.66 0.12
C PHE A 88 14.82 15.49 0.69
N ASP A 89 15.11 16.63 0.04
CA ASP A 89 16.01 17.64 0.60
C ASP A 89 15.31 18.48 1.69
N LYS A 90 16.04 19.49 2.22
CA LYS A 90 15.54 20.41 3.24
C LYS A 90 14.33 21.28 2.81
N ASP A 91 14.14 21.44 1.51
CA ASP A 91 13.08 22.26 0.92
C ASP A 91 11.91 21.37 0.41
N TRP A 92 11.86 20.10 0.83
CA TRP A 92 10.85 19.11 0.44
C TRP A 92 10.83 18.78 -1.04
N LYS A 93 11.94 18.99 -1.74
CA LYS A 93 12.11 18.59 -3.12
C LYS A 93 12.48 17.11 -3.17
N PRO A 94 11.78 16.26 -3.94
CA PRO A 94 12.16 14.88 -4.13
C PRO A 94 13.57 14.75 -4.73
N LEU A 95 14.42 13.96 -4.09
CA LEU A 95 15.75 13.59 -4.58
C LEU A 95 15.72 12.23 -5.29
N THR A 96 14.68 11.43 -5.05
CA THR A 96 14.43 10.16 -5.74
C THR A 96 13.02 10.17 -6.29
N ARG A 97 12.75 9.29 -7.25
CA ARG A 97 11.39 8.82 -7.53
C ARG A 97 10.86 8.04 -6.32
N VAL A 98 9.60 7.64 -6.37
CA VAL A 98 8.98 6.70 -5.43
C VAL A 98 9.60 5.33 -5.66
N ILE A 99 10.40 4.84 -4.72
CA ILE A 99 10.95 3.48 -4.76
C ILE A 99 9.85 2.55 -4.24
N THR A 100 9.20 1.79 -5.13
CA THR A 100 8.00 1.02 -4.81
C THR A 100 8.31 -0.31 -4.09
N TRP A 101 7.27 -0.99 -3.62
CA TRP A 101 7.39 -2.33 -3.01
C TRP A 101 8.00 -3.37 -3.96
N ALA A 102 7.84 -3.19 -5.26
CA ALA A 102 8.34 -4.11 -6.29
C ALA A 102 9.83 -3.89 -6.64
N ASP A 103 10.48 -2.88 -6.04
CA ASP A 103 11.90 -2.60 -6.26
C ASP A 103 12.79 -3.61 -5.53
N GLY A 104 13.68 -4.25 -6.27
CA GLY A 104 14.57 -5.31 -5.77
C GLY A 104 15.99 -4.86 -5.44
N ARG A 105 16.39 -3.60 -5.71
CA ARG A 105 17.79 -3.13 -5.57
C ARG A 105 18.35 -3.27 -4.15
N ALA A 106 17.49 -3.31 -3.15
CA ALA A 106 17.89 -3.50 -1.76
C ALA A 106 18.14 -4.97 -1.37
N PHE A 107 18.03 -5.95 -2.30
CA PHE A 107 18.15 -7.37 -2.02
C PHE A 107 19.43 -7.73 -1.25
N LYS A 108 20.58 -7.29 -1.71
CA LYS A 108 21.89 -7.53 -1.06
C LYS A 108 21.87 -7.11 0.43
N TYR A 109 21.28 -5.96 0.72
CA TYR A 109 21.24 -5.39 2.08
C TYR A 109 20.24 -6.11 2.99
N SER A 110 19.14 -6.59 2.43
CA SER A 110 18.20 -7.43 3.19
C SER A 110 18.81 -8.78 3.56
N GLU A 111 19.57 -9.42 2.66
CA GLU A 111 20.26 -10.68 2.97
C GLU A 111 21.35 -10.47 4.03
N GLN A 112 22.21 -9.46 3.88
CA GLN A 112 23.22 -9.12 4.89
C GLN A 112 22.59 -8.89 6.27
N LEU A 113 21.44 -8.21 6.31
CA LEU A 113 20.75 -7.96 7.57
C LEU A 113 20.19 -9.24 8.20
N LYS A 114 19.68 -10.19 7.39
CA LYS A 114 19.26 -11.53 7.86
C LYS A 114 20.44 -12.32 8.43
N GLU A 115 21.53 -12.39 7.68
CA GLU A 115 22.74 -13.14 8.06
C GLU A 115 23.40 -12.63 9.33
N SER A 116 23.32 -11.33 9.62
CA SER A 116 23.90 -10.70 10.82
C SER A 116 23.15 -11.07 12.12
N GLY A 117 21.95 -11.63 12.04
CA GLY A 117 21.06 -11.87 13.17
C GLY A 117 20.32 -10.61 13.65
N VAL A 118 20.82 -9.40 13.37
CA VAL A 118 20.17 -8.12 13.75
C VAL A 118 18.80 -7.99 13.08
N GLY A 119 18.65 -8.54 11.87
CA GLY A 119 17.37 -8.54 11.17
C GLY A 119 16.25 -9.22 11.95
N GLN A 120 16.54 -10.35 12.63
CA GLN A 120 15.56 -11.05 13.44
C GLN A 120 15.17 -10.24 14.70
N GLU A 121 16.12 -9.54 15.29
CA GLU A 121 15.83 -8.65 16.44
C GLU A 121 14.92 -7.48 16.02
N ILE A 122 15.18 -6.85 14.86
CA ILE A 122 14.35 -5.77 14.32
C ILE A 122 12.97 -6.32 13.97
N TYR A 123 12.89 -7.45 13.26
CA TYR A 123 11.62 -8.09 12.94
C TYR A 123 10.77 -8.34 14.19
N SER A 124 11.37 -8.84 15.26
CA SER A 124 10.65 -9.11 16.52
C SER A 124 9.95 -7.89 17.13
N LYS A 125 10.40 -6.69 16.78
CA LYS A 125 9.83 -5.41 17.24
C LYS A 125 8.93 -4.75 16.22
N THR A 126 9.24 -4.92 14.93
CA THR A 126 8.55 -4.21 13.85
C THR A 126 7.44 -5.04 13.18
N GLY A 127 7.49 -6.37 13.30
CA GLY A 127 6.56 -7.25 12.59
C GLY A 127 6.69 -7.23 11.05
N THR A 128 7.69 -6.53 10.53
CA THR A 128 7.98 -6.45 9.09
C THR A 128 9.13 -7.40 8.75
N PRO A 129 8.92 -8.47 7.96
CA PRO A 129 9.98 -9.35 7.51
C PRO A 129 11.11 -8.58 6.84
N ILE A 130 12.34 -9.03 7.05
CA ILE A 130 13.51 -8.45 6.37
C ILE A 130 13.45 -8.83 4.90
N HIS A 131 13.10 -7.85 4.07
CA HIS A 131 12.85 -8.05 2.65
C HIS A 131 13.26 -6.79 1.87
N PRO A 132 13.72 -6.88 0.60
CA PRO A 132 14.10 -5.71 -0.20
C PRO A 132 12.95 -4.70 -0.38
N MET A 133 11.69 -5.16 -0.34
CA MET A 133 10.52 -4.28 -0.45
C MET A 133 10.38 -3.27 0.69
N ALA A 134 10.89 -3.57 1.89
CA ALA A 134 10.71 -2.72 3.06
C ALA A 134 11.60 -1.46 2.99
N PRO A 135 11.09 -0.29 3.39
CA PRO A 135 11.87 0.96 3.49
C PRO A 135 13.18 0.83 4.28
N LEU A 136 13.21 0.02 5.34
CA LEU A 136 14.44 -0.31 6.07
C LEU A 136 15.57 -0.76 5.14
N SER A 137 15.31 -1.75 4.28
CA SER A 137 16.31 -2.29 3.34
C SER A 137 16.68 -1.27 2.27
N LYS A 138 15.72 -0.51 1.76
CA LYS A 138 15.95 0.56 0.78
C LYS A 138 16.81 1.70 1.34
N LEU A 139 16.64 2.04 2.60
CA LEU A 139 17.47 3.03 3.28
C LEU A 139 18.93 2.55 3.42
N LEU A 140 19.15 1.27 3.73
CA LEU A 140 20.48 0.68 3.73
C LEU A 140 21.10 0.70 2.33
N TRP A 141 20.32 0.41 1.29
CA TRP A 141 20.77 0.55 -0.08
C TRP A 141 21.12 1.98 -0.45
N LEU A 142 20.25 2.97 -0.15
CA LEU A 142 20.53 4.39 -0.40
C LEU A 142 21.80 4.85 0.33
N LYS A 143 21.97 4.48 1.59
CA LYS A 143 23.11 4.83 2.43
C LYS A 143 24.44 4.35 1.85
N ASN A 144 24.46 3.18 1.21
CA ASN A 144 25.67 2.55 0.71
C ASN A 144 25.92 2.79 -0.78
N GLU A 145 24.89 2.74 -1.62
CA GLU A 145 25.03 2.80 -3.08
C GLU A 145 24.67 4.17 -3.66
N GLN A 146 23.93 5.00 -2.91
CA GLN A 146 23.49 6.33 -3.35
C GLN A 146 23.87 7.41 -2.31
N GLN A 147 25.14 7.38 -1.88
CA GLN A 147 25.64 8.18 -0.76
C GLN A 147 25.38 9.68 -0.91
N ASP A 148 25.49 10.23 -2.13
CA ASP A 148 25.27 11.65 -2.39
C ASP A 148 23.80 12.04 -2.18
N ILE A 149 22.87 11.19 -2.61
CA ILE A 149 21.45 11.36 -2.36
C ILE A 149 21.18 11.25 -0.87
N TYR A 150 21.65 10.16 -0.24
CA TYR A 150 21.44 9.90 1.18
C TYR A 150 21.94 11.07 2.08
N LYS A 151 23.14 11.60 1.83
CA LYS A 151 23.71 12.73 2.59
C LYS A 151 22.94 14.05 2.41
N LYS A 152 22.36 14.27 1.22
CA LYS A 152 21.55 15.46 0.93
C LYS A 152 20.14 15.36 1.50
N SER A 153 19.68 14.13 1.78
CA SER A 153 18.31 13.88 2.24
C SER A 153 18.11 14.38 3.67
N LYS A 154 16.99 15.05 3.89
CA LYS A 154 16.56 15.55 5.20
C LYS A 154 15.27 14.87 5.68
N HIS A 155 14.46 14.38 4.74
CA HIS A 155 13.22 13.67 5.07
C HIS A 155 13.08 12.41 4.22
N PHE A 156 12.50 11.37 4.83
CA PHE A 156 12.21 10.09 4.16
C PHE A 156 10.77 9.71 4.46
N LEU A 157 9.94 9.56 3.43
CA LEU A 157 8.51 9.26 3.57
C LEU A 157 7.99 8.48 2.36
N GLY A 158 6.76 8.02 2.45
CA GLY A 158 6.07 7.34 1.36
C GLY A 158 5.28 8.30 0.47
N ILE A 159 4.57 7.72 -0.50
CA ILE A 159 3.79 8.50 -1.46
C ILE A 159 2.59 9.20 -0.81
N LYS A 160 1.89 8.54 0.14
CA LYS A 160 0.74 9.13 0.82
C LYS A 160 1.15 10.37 1.62
N GLU A 161 2.26 10.30 2.35
CA GLU A 161 2.81 11.40 3.12
C GLU A 161 3.25 12.57 2.22
N TYR A 162 3.83 12.28 1.04
CA TYR A 162 4.14 13.30 0.05
C TYR A 162 2.86 14.02 -0.42
N ILE A 163 1.80 13.30 -0.69
CA ILE A 163 0.51 13.88 -1.07
C ILE A 163 -0.05 14.77 0.03
N PHE A 164 -0.08 14.29 1.27
CA PHE A 164 -0.54 15.08 2.41
C PHE A 164 0.33 16.32 2.64
N HIS A 165 1.65 16.19 2.48
CA HIS A 165 2.54 17.34 2.53
C HIS A 165 2.25 18.36 1.42
N ARG A 166 1.99 17.92 0.18
CA ARG A 166 1.63 18.80 -0.92
C ARG A 166 0.33 19.56 -0.64
N LEU A 167 -0.70 18.89 -0.12
CA LEU A 167 -2.03 19.45 0.14
C LEU A 167 -2.07 20.33 1.40
N PHE A 168 -1.40 19.93 2.48
CA PHE A 168 -1.60 20.49 3.83
C PHE A 168 -0.33 20.98 4.53
N LYS A 169 0.86 20.79 3.94
CA LYS A 169 2.17 21.10 4.56
C LYS A 169 2.43 20.33 5.86
N THR A 170 1.81 19.21 6.06
CA THR A 170 2.00 18.33 7.21
C THR A 170 3.15 17.33 6.98
N ASN A 171 3.72 16.81 8.07
CA ASN A 171 4.71 15.72 8.06
C ASN A 171 4.26 14.65 9.05
N LYS A 172 3.18 13.96 8.73
CA LYS A 172 2.59 12.89 9.52
C LYS A 172 2.46 11.63 8.67
N MET A 173 2.51 10.46 9.33
CA MET A 173 2.31 9.14 8.70
C MET A 173 1.39 8.34 9.61
N ASP A 174 0.34 7.71 9.06
CA ASP A 174 -0.46 6.81 9.87
C ASP A 174 0.32 5.56 10.28
N ILE A 175 -0.01 5.03 11.45
CA ILE A 175 0.69 3.88 12.03
C ILE A 175 0.55 2.61 11.18
N SER A 176 -0.45 2.52 10.30
CA SER A 176 -0.61 1.40 9.39
C SER A 176 0.50 1.38 8.33
N ILE A 177 0.73 2.50 7.65
CA ILE A 177 1.85 2.65 6.72
C ILE A 177 3.19 2.55 7.45
N ALA A 178 3.32 3.21 8.61
CA ALA A 178 4.55 3.17 9.41
C ALA A 178 4.94 1.72 9.78
N SER A 179 3.98 0.89 10.18
CA SER A 179 4.21 -0.51 10.54
C SER A 179 4.72 -1.39 9.40
N GLY A 180 4.53 -0.98 8.14
CA GLY A 180 5.08 -1.66 6.97
C GLY A 180 6.51 -1.27 6.61
N THR A 181 7.10 -0.30 7.30
CA THR A 181 8.41 0.26 6.92
C THR A 181 9.61 -0.58 7.36
N GLY A 182 9.46 -1.44 8.37
CA GLY A 182 10.57 -2.10 9.07
C GLY A 182 11.33 -1.16 10.01
N LEU A 183 10.87 0.08 10.19
CA LEU A 183 11.46 1.08 11.07
C LEU A 183 10.59 1.36 12.31
N PHE A 184 9.37 0.87 12.35
CA PHE A 184 8.35 1.21 13.33
C PHE A 184 8.12 0.06 14.30
N ASN A 185 8.21 0.34 15.59
CA ASN A 185 7.96 -0.63 16.65
C ASN A 185 6.45 -0.73 16.91
N ILE A 186 5.87 -1.88 16.55
CA ILE A 186 4.41 -2.11 16.63
C ILE A 186 3.89 -2.34 18.06
N PHE A 187 4.74 -2.44 19.06
CA PHE A 187 4.36 -2.61 20.45
C PHE A 187 4.20 -1.29 21.19
N ASN A 188 5.08 -0.32 20.91
CA ASN A 188 5.00 1.03 21.49
C ASN A 188 4.47 2.10 20.53
N LEU A 189 4.17 1.73 19.28
CA LEU A 189 3.63 2.57 18.22
C LEU A 189 4.50 3.82 17.95
N ASP A 190 5.82 3.60 17.86
CA ASP A 190 6.79 4.66 17.57
C ASP A 190 7.99 4.09 16.77
N TRP A 191 8.85 4.97 16.25
CA TRP A 191 10.04 4.57 15.51
C TRP A 191 11.02 3.76 16.36
N ASP A 192 11.48 2.62 15.84
CA ASP A 192 12.40 1.71 16.56
C ASP A 192 13.83 2.24 16.54
N GLN A 193 14.42 2.41 17.73
CA GLN A 193 15.76 2.99 17.88
C GLN A 193 16.86 2.16 17.21
N GLN A 194 16.77 0.82 17.25
CA GLN A 194 17.77 -0.04 16.62
C GLN A 194 17.69 0.06 15.10
N ALA A 195 16.48 0.09 14.54
CA ALA A 195 16.27 0.28 13.11
C ALA A 195 16.77 1.67 12.64
N LEU A 196 16.54 2.73 13.44
CA LEU A 196 17.10 4.05 13.16
C LEU A 196 18.64 4.04 13.22
N GLN A 197 19.22 3.39 14.21
CA GLN A 197 20.68 3.32 14.37
C GLN A 197 21.37 2.64 13.18
N ILE A 198 20.88 1.52 12.70
CA ILE A 198 21.49 0.80 11.56
C ILE A 198 21.34 1.56 10.26
N THR A 199 20.20 2.22 10.04
CA THR A 199 20.00 3.08 8.88
C THR A 199 20.78 4.39 8.99
N GLY A 200 21.14 4.83 10.19
CA GLY A 200 21.83 6.11 10.46
C GLY A 200 20.89 7.31 10.42
N LEU A 201 19.58 7.06 10.58
CA LEU A 201 18.57 8.11 10.64
C LEU A 201 18.34 8.60 12.07
N SER A 202 17.95 9.84 12.18
CA SER A 202 17.33 10.42 13.36
C SER A 202 15.81 10.50 13.18
N LYS A 203 15.08 10.52 14.29
CA LYS A 203 13.61 10.50 14.28
C LYS A 203 12.98 11.71 13.57
N ASP A 204 13.66 12.86 13.60
CA ASP A 204 13.23 14.09 12.93
C ASP A 204 13.30 14.03 11.39
N GLN A 205 13.97 13.03 10.84
CA GLN A 205 13.99 12.77 9.39
C GLN A 205 12.78 11.93 8.91
N LEU A 206 11.98 11.42 9.82
CA LEU A 206 10.79 10.63 9.55
C LEU A 206 9.51 11.39 9.93
N PRO A 207 8.36 11.05 9.32
CA PRO A 207 7.09 11.65 9.71
C PRO A 207 6.69 11.33 11.16
N THR A 208 5.87 12.19 11.74
CA THR A 208 5.25 11.92 13.05
C THR A 208 4.17 10.84 12.90
N PRO A 209 4.24 9.72 13.64
CA PRO A 209 3.20 8.70 13.60
C PRO A 209 1.87 9.23 14.14
N VAL A 210 0.77 8.92 13.44
CA VAL A 210 -0.61 9.29 13.83
C VAL A 210 -1.56 8.13 13.63
N GLU A 211 -2.78 8.23 14.18
CA GLU A 211 -3.82 7.24 13.96
C GLU A 211 -4.37 7.30 12.51
N PRO A 212 -4.86 6.20 11.95
CA PRO A 212 -5.45 6.18 10.61
C PRO A 212 -6.66 7.09 10.45
N TYR A 213 -7.36 7.41 11.53
CA TYR A 213 -8.49 8.33 11.56
C TYR A 213 -8.11 9.79 11.84
N GLU A 214 -6.80 10.11 11.88
CA GLU A 214 -6.33 11.50 11.92
C GLU A 214 -6.82 12.26 10.70
N ILE A 215 -7.16 13.54 10.90
CA ILE A 215 -7.83 14.39 9.91
C ILE A 215 -7.00 15.63 9.66
N GLU A 216 -6.77 15.94 8.38
CA GLU A 216 -6.28 17.24 7.92
C GLU A 216 -7.42 18.07 7.32
N ARG A 217 -7.35 19.37 7.48
CA ARG A 217 -8.27 20.38 6.91
C ARG A 217 -7.47 21.59 6.42
N GLY A 218 -8.13 22.45 5.68
CA GLY A 218 -7.48 23.68 5.24
C GLY A 218 -6.51 23.46 4.09
N MET A 219 -6.85 22.61 3.10
CA MET A 219 -6.02 22.45 1.93
C MET A 219 -5.82 23.78 1.18
N SER A 220 -4.80 23.85 0.32
CA SER A 220 -4.57 25.03 -0.50
C SER A 220 -5.82 25.39 -1.32
N LYS A 221 -6.16 26.68 -1.39
CA LYS A 221 -7.31 27.20 -2.15
C LYS A 221 -7.25 26.81 -3.62
N GLU A 222 -6.05 26.68 -4.18
CA GLU A 222 -5.81 26.27 -5.55
C GLU A 222 -6.35 24.86 -5.79
N TYR A 223 -5.93 23.88 -5.00
CA TYR A 223 -6.40 22.50 -5.14
C TYR A 223 -7.88 22.33 -4.81
N ALA A 224 -8.37 23.00 -3.77
CA ALA A 224 -9.80 23.00 -3.44
C ALA A 224 -10.66 23.48 -4.62
N LYS A 225 -10.23 24.55 -5.29
CA LYS A 225 -10.90 25.10 -6.48
C LYS A 225 -10.86 24.12 -7.66
N VAL A 226 -9.71 23.49 -7.94
CA VAL A 226 -9.55 22.54 -9.05
C VAL A 226 -10.43 21.31 -8.84
N ILE A 227 -10.39 20.72 -7.65
CA ILE A 227 -11.18 19.54 -7.30
C ILE A 227 -12.68 19.87 -7.23
N GLY A 228 -13.03 21.10 -6.84
CA GLY A 228 -14.43 21.54 -6.70
C GLY A 228 -15.03 21.19 -5.34
N ILE A 229 -14.23 21.20 -4.26
CA ILE A 229 -14.65 20.93 -2.89
C ILE A 229 -14.27 22.07 -1.94
N PRO A 230 -14.96 22.24 -0.80
CA PRO A 230 -14.58 23.24 0.20
C PRO A 230 -13.15 23.05 0.72
N VAL A 231 -12.46 24.16 1.01
CA VAL A 231 -11.09 24.17 1.60
C VAL A 231 -11.02 23.34 2.89
N ASP A 232 -12.08 23.37 3.70
CA ASP A 232 -12.15 22.68 4.99
C ASP A 232 -12.70 21.25 4.91
N THR A 233 -12.86 20.69 3.71
CA THR A 233 -13.24 19.28 3.55
C THR A 233 -12.24 18.40 4.31
N PRO A 234 -12.72 17.48 5.19
CA PRO A 234 -11.83 16.59 5.93
C PRO A 234 -11.10 15.61 5.03
N PHE A 235 -9.79 15.49 5.20
CA PHE A 235 -8.97 14.45 4.59
C PHE A 235 -8.44 13.51 5.68
N ILE A 236 -8.85 12.25 5.64
CA ILE A 236 -8.54 11.22 6.62
C ILE A 236 -7.37 10.40 6.11
N TYR A 237 -6.34 10.19 6.93
CA TYR A 237 -5.13 9.45 6.53
C TYR A 237 -5.44 8.05 6.01
N GLY A 238 -6.43 7.37 6.63
CA GLY A 238 -6.72 5.98 6.28
C GLY A 238 -5.55 5.07 6.61
N ALA A 239 -5.37 4.00 5.85
CA ALA A 239 -4.36 2.99 6.16
C ALA A 239 -3.71 2.41 4.90
N GLY A 240 -2.82 1.42 5.06
CA GLY A 240 -2.29 0.64 3.96
C GLY A 240 -3.36 -0.23 3.29
N ASP A 241 -3.21 -0.48 2.01
CA ASP A 241 -4.12 -1.29 1.17
C ASP A 241 -4.34 -2.71 1.75
N GLY A 242 -3.26 -3.35 2.21
CA GLY A 242 -3.33 -4.66 2.83
C GLY A 242 -4.24 -4.72 4.06
N PRO A 243 -4.01 -3.92 5.11
CA PRO A 243 -4.90 -3.81 6.27
C PRO A 243 -6.33 -3.40 5.92
N LEU A 244 -6.52 -2.44 5.02
CA LEU A 244 -7.85 -1.99 4.62
C LEU A 244 -8.62 -3.04 3.83
N SER A 245 -7.96 -3.99 3.16
CA SER A 245 -8.65 -5.09 2.48
C SER A 245 -9.43 -5.97 3.47
N ASN A 246 -8.90 -6.18 4.69
CA ASN A 246 -9.64 -6.89 5.74
C ASN A 246 -10.86 -6.10 6.23
N LEU A 247 -10.70 -4.78 6.43
CA LEU A 247 -11.82 -3.92 6.82
C LEU A 247 -12.91 -3.90 5.74
N GLY A 248 -12.52 -3.75 4.46
CA GLY A 248 -13.43 -3.64 3.34
C GLY A 248 -14.31 -4.87 3.10
N VAL A 249 -13.84 -6.07 3.48
CA VAL A 249 -14.63 -7.32 3.41
C VAL A 249 -15.20 -7.73 4.77
N ASN A 250 -15.15 -6.85 5.77
CA ASN A 250 -15.59 -7.10 7.15
C ASN A 250 -14.90 -8.28 7.84
N ALA A 251 -13.66 -8.62 7.43
CA ALA A 251 -12.86 -9.68 8.04
C ALA A 251 -12.02 -9.12 9.21
N ILE A 252 -12.68 -8.44 10.15
CA ILE A 252 -12.06 -7.78 11.32
C ILE A 252 -12.33 -8.50 12.63
N GLN A 253 -13.19 -9.53 12.61
CA GLN A 253 -13.50 -10.32 13.80
C GLN A 253 -12.44 -11.41 14.02
N PRO A 254 -12.12 -11.77 15.28
CA PRO A 254 -11.24 -12.89 15.56
C PRO A 254 -11.71 -14.20 14.89
N GLY A 255 -10.78 -14.90 14.24
CA GLY A 255 -11.07 -16.17 13.55
C GLY A 255 -11.60 -16.00 12.12
N VAL A 256 -11.79 -14.78 11.63
CA VAL A 256 -12.18 -14.50 10.24
C VAL A 256 -10.93 -14.11 9.44
N ALA A 257 -10.69 -14.82 8.33
CA ALA A 257 -9.58 -14.53 7.42
C ALA A 257 -10.09 -13.83 6.16
N ALA A 258 -9.41 -12.77 5.75
CA ALA A 258 -9.51 -12.23 4.39
C ALA A 258 -8.55 -13.01 3.50
N VAL A 259 -9.08 -13.58 2.41
CA VAL A 259 -8.29 -14.26 1.38
C VAL A 259 -8.44 -13.49 0.09
N THR A 260 -7.32 -12.99 -0.42
CA THR A 260 -7.26 -12.31 -1.72
C THR A 260 -6.55 -13.22 -2.70
N ILE A 261 -7.17 -13.47 -3.86
CA ILE A 261 -6.57 -14.24 -4.94
C ILE A 261 -6.73 -13.43 -6.24
N GLY A 262 -5.61 -12.90 -6.70
CA GLY A 262 -5.46 -12.29 -8.01
C GLY A 262 -4.34 -13.01 -8.77
N THR A 263 -3.46 -12.30 -9.45
CA THR A 263 -2.22 -12.85 -10.01
C THR A 263 -1.38 -13.52 -8.90
N SER A 264 -1.19 -12.81 -7.79
CA SER A 264 -0.68 -13.33 -6.51
C SER A 264 -1.82 -13.55 -5.52
N GLY A 265 -1.50 -14.01 -4.33
CA GLY A 265 -2.46 -14.18 -3.26
C GLY A 265 -2.01 -13.57 -1.94
N ALA A 266 -2.93 -13.44 -1.02
CA ALA A 266 -2.63 -13.09 0.37
C ALA A 266 -3.70 -13.67 1.30
N ILE A 267 -3.28 -14.09 2.49
CA ILE A 267 -4.20 -14.43 3.58
C ILE A 267 -3.86 -13.59 4.80
N ARG A 268 -4.87 -12.98 5.40
CA ARG A 268 -4.70 -12.07 6.53
C ARG A 268 -5.82 -12.25 7.54
N VAL A 269 -5.46 -12.18 8.83
CA VAL A 269 -6.39 -12.19 9.96
C VAL A 269 -6.17 -10.96 10.82
N VAL A 270 -7.23 -10.48 11.49
CA VAL A 270 -7.11 -9.39 12.47
C VAL A 270 -6.93 -9.96 13.87
N THR A 271 -6.08 -9.32 14.66
CA THR A 271 -5.80 -9.66 16.06
C THR A 271 -5.87 -8.41 16.93
N ASP A 272 -6.15 -8.60 18.22
CA ASP A 272 -6.26 -7.54 19.25
C ASP A 272 -4.90 -7.11 19.85
N LYS A 273 -3.83 -7.76 19.44
CA LYS A 273 -2.45 -7.45 19.84
C LYS A 273 -1.47 -7.90 18.78
N PRO A 274 -0.27 -7.30 18.72
CA PRO A 274 0.76 -7.69 17.77
C PRO A 274 1.10 -9.18 17.89
N LYS A 275 1.23 -9.86 16.77
CA LYS A 275 1.68 -11.26 16.69
C LYS A 275 2.92 -11.34 15.83
N ILE A 276 3.96 -11.96 16.38
CA ILE A 276 5.25 -12.15 15.68
C ILE A 276 5.45 -13.63 15.38
N ASP A 277 5.72 -13.95 14.13
CA ASP A 277 6.16 -15.29 13.75
C ASP A 277 7.64 -15.48 14.12
N PRO A 278 8.00 -16.45 14.97
CA PRO A 278 9.39 -16.69 15.37
C PRO A 278 10.35 -16.89 14.17
N LYS A 279 9.84 -17.31 13.02
CA LYS A 279 10.63 -17.54 11.80
C LYS A 279 10.67 -16.35 10.84
N GLY A 280 10.03 -15.21 11.19
CA GLY A 280 10.06 -13.99 10.38
C GLY A 280 9.32 -14.07 9.03
N ARG A 281 8.30 -14.94 8.90
CA ARG A 281 7.65 -15.22 7.61
C ARG A 281 6.41 -14.38 7.33
N THR A 282 5.78 -13.83 8.36
CA THR A 282 4.53 -13.07 8.25
C THR A 282 4.72 -11.61 8.60
N PHE A 283 3.96 -10.77 7.93
CA PHE A 283 3.81 -9.37 8.31
C PHE A 283 2.83 -9.23 9.47
N THR A 284 3.07 -8.25 10.32
CA THR A 284 2.12 -7.75 11.31
C THR A 284 2.02 -6.24 11.14
N TYR A 285 0.93 -5.80 10.51
CA TYR A 285 0.65 -4.37 10.32
C TYR A 285 -0.28 -3.86 11.41
N ALA A 286 -0.07 -2.66 11.93
CA ALA A 286 -1.10 -1.97 12.69
C ALA A 286 -2.24 -1.57 11.74
N LEU A 287 -3.49 -1.88 12.07
CA LEU A 287 -4.65 -1.26 11.41
C LEU A 287 -5.00 0.04 12.16
N ASP A 288 -5.01 -0.03 13.48
CA ASP A 288 -5.06 1.08 14.43
C ASP A 288 -4.35 0.65 15.73
N ARG A 289 -4.42 1.45 16.81
CA ARG A 289 -3.77 1.11 18.09
C ARG A 289 -4.33 -0.13 18.81
N ASN A 290 -5.46 -0.66 18.38
CA ASN A 290 -6.15 -1.78 19.01
C ASN A 290 -6.25 -3.01 18.11
N HIS A 291 -5.94 -2.88 16.82
CA HIS A 291 -6.09 -3.94 15.84
C HIS A 291 -4.83 -4.09 14.99
N TRP A 292 -4.38 -5.32 14.81
CA TRP A 292 -3.25 -5.68 13.96
C TRP A 292 -3.66 -6.69 12.91
N VAL A 293 -3.19 -6.50 11.70
CA VAL A 293 -3.43 -7.41 10.57
C VAL A 293 -2.21 -8.28 10.39
N VAL A 294 -2.37 -9.58 10.63
CA VAL A 294 -1.31 -10.57 10.54
C VAL A 294 -1.51 -11.46 9.34
N GLY A 295 -0.49 -11.67 8.56
CA GLY A 295 -0.57 -12.55 7.40
C GLY A 295 0.61 -12.41 6.46
N GLY A 296 0.45 -12.93 5.26
CA GLY A 296 1.52 -12.87 4.27
C GLY A 296 1.00 -12.96 2.85
N PRO A 297 1.71 -12.34 1.90
CA PRO A 297 1.48 -12.55 0.49
C PRO A 297 2.07 -13.89 0.05
N VAL A 298 1.51 -14.45 -1.02
CA VAL A 298 2.09 -15.54 -1.81
C VAL A 298 2.20 -15.06 -3.25
N ASN A 299 3.32 -15.35 -3.90
CA ASN A 299 3.57 -14.92 -5.27
C ASN A 299 2.71 -15.68 -6.30
N ASN A 300 2.19 -16.84 -5.90
CA ASN A 300 1.43 -17.73 -6.75
C ASN A 300 -0.05 -17.71 -6.35
N GLY A 301 -0.85 -17.05 -7.15
CA GLY A 301 -2.32 -17.05 -7.05
C GLY A 301 -2.93 -17.60 -8.35
N GLY A 302 -3.81 -16.84 -8.97
CA GLY A 302 -4.41 -17.16 -10.27
C GLY A 302 -3.41 -17.29 -11.41
N ASP A 303 -2.18 -16.79 -11.23
CA ASP A 303 -1.09 -16.93 -12.21
C ASP A 303 -0.68 -18.38 -12.45
N VAL A 304 -0.71 -19.21 -11.40
CA VAL A 304 -0.46 -20.67 -11.53
C VAL A 304 -1.55 -21.33 -12.37
N PHE A 305 -2.80 -20.95 -12.18
CA PHE A 305 -3.91 -21.49 -12.96
C PHE A 305 -3.83 -21.03 -14.43
N ARG A 306 -3.46 -19.75 -14.65
CA ARG A 306 -3.18 -19.25 -16.01
C ARG A 306 -2.05 -20.00 -16.66
N TRP A 307 -0.92 -20.20 -15.97
CA TRP A 307 0.22 -20.97 -16.48
C TRP A 307 -0.20 -22.40 -16.83
N ALA A 308 -0.94 -23.07 -15.95
CA ALA A 308 -1.43 -24.42 -16.21
C ALA A 308 -2.32 -24.46 -17.46
N ARG A 309 -3.29 -23.56 -17.57
CA ARG A 309 -4.14 -23.43 -18.77
C ARG A 309 -3.32 -23.27 -20.04
N ASP A 310 -2.30 -22.39 -20.01
CA ASP A 310 -1.55 -22.01 -21.20
C ASP A 310 -0.47 -23.02 -21.60
N ASN A 311 -0.03 -23.91 -20.69
CA ASN A 311 1.07 -24.83 -20.92
C ASN A 311 0.68 -26.33 -20.83
N LEU A 312 -0.42 -26.68 -20.16
CA LEU A 312 -0.81 -28.07 -19.93
C LEU A 312 -2.16 -28.45 -20.55
N PHE A 313 -3.03 -27.47 -20.89
CA PHE A 313 -4.42 -27.70 -21.25
C PHE A 313 -4.79 -27.11 -22.62
N ASP A 314 -3.95 -27.29 -23.63
CA ASP A 314 -4.19 -26.77 -24.99
C ASP A 314 -5.46 -27.38 -25.65
N ALA A 315 -5.78 -28.64 -25.38
CA ALA A 315 -6.97 -29.30 -25.91
C ALA A 315 -8.26 -28.69 -25.33
N GLU A 316 -8.30 -28.49 -24.01
CA GLU A 316 -9.41 -27.86 -23.31
C GLU A 316 -9.60 -26.41 -23.72
N LYS A 317 -8.50 -25.67 -23.87
CA LYS A 317 -8.49 -24.28 -24.36
C LYS A 317 -9.08 -24.18 -25.77
N SER A 318 -8.66 -25.08 -26.66
CA SER A 318 -9.21 -25.15 -28.03
C SER A 318 -10.68 -25.55 -28.04
N THR A 319 -11.08 -26.50 -27.21
CA THR A 319 -12.47 -26.93 -27.03
C THR A 319 -13.33 -25.79 -26.51
N ALA A 320 -12.89 -25.08 -25.50
CA ALA A 320 -13.59 -23.91 -24.96
C ALA A 320 -13.83 -22.83 -26.03
N ALA A 321 -12.80 -22.55 -26.85
CA ALA A 321 -12.89 -21.61 -27.96
C ALA A 321 -13.93 -22.05 -29.01
N LEU A 322 -13.96 -23.33 -29.35
CA LEU A 322 -14.97 -23.92 -30.28
C LEU A 322 -16.39 -23.81 -29.74
N LEU A 323 -16.55 -23.97 -28.42
CA LEU A 323 -17.85 -23.90 -27.75
C LEU A 323 -18.30 -22.48 -27.41
N GLY A 324 -17.43 -21.48 -27.58
CA GLY A 324 -17.70 -20.08 -27.22
C GLY A 324 -17.83 -19.84 -25.72
N ILE A 325 -17.17 -20.68 -24.88
CA ILE A 325 -17.11 -20.55 -23.42
C ILE A 325 -15.72 -20.11 -22.95
N ASP A 326 -15.65 -19.60 -21.71
CA ASP A 326 -14.34 -19.28 -21.12
C ASP A 326 -13.59 -20.58 -20.77
N SER A 327 -12.30 -20.64 -21.13
CA SER A 327 -11.44 -21.79 -20.84
C SER A 327 -11.23 -22.01 -19.33
N TYR A 328 -11.30 -20.95 -18.52
CA TYR A 328 -11.25 -21.07 -17.06
C TYR A 328 -12.51 -21.74 -16.49
N ASP A 329 -13.68 -21.46 -17.06
CA ASP A 329 -14.93 -22.10 -16.64
C ASP A 329 -14.88 -23.60 -16.92
N LEU A 330 -14.42 -23.99 -18.12
CA LEU A 330 -14.24 -25.39 -18.47
C LEU A 330 -13.26 -26.12 -17.55
N LEU A 331 -12.10 -25.53 -17.29
CA LEU A 331 -11.08 -26.11 -16.41
C LEU A 331 -11.56 -26.17 -14.95
N THR A 332 -12.30 -25.17 -14.49
CA THR A 332 -12.90 -25.15 -13.15
C THR A 332 -13.91 -26.26 -12.99
N GLU A 333 -14.76 -26.51 -14.01
CA GLU A 333 -15.72 -27.62 -14.01
C GLU A 333 -15.02 -29.00 -13.97
N ILE A 334 -13.92 -29.15 -14.69
CA ILE A 334 -13.11 -30.37 -14.64
C ILE A 334 -12.48 -30.54 -13.24
N ALA A 335 -11.90 -29.50 -12.70
CA ALA A 335 -11.25 -29.52 -11.39
C ALA A 335 -12.24 -29.76 -10.24
N SER A 336 -13.49 -29.30 -10.37
CA SER A 336 -14.54 -29.49 -9.34
C SER A 336 -14.87 -30.95 -9.06
N LYS A 337 -14.53 -31.85 -9.98
CA LYS A 337 -14.73 -33.33 -9.86
C LYS A 337 -13.63 -34.01 -9.05
N VAL A 338 -12.56 -33.28 -8.73
CA VAL A 338 -11.45 -33.79 -7.93
C VAL A 338 -11.61 -33.34 -6.48
N PRO A 339 -11.51 -34.22 -5.48
CA PRO A 339 -11.58 -33.84 -4.08
C PRO A 339 -10.52 -32.81 -3.71
N ALA A 340 -10.84 -31.94 -2.74
CA ALA A 340 -9.87 -30.96 -2.22
C ALA A 340 -8.62 -31.68 -1.70
N GLY A 341 -7.43 -31.20 -2.11
CA GLY A 341 -6.15 -31.82 -1.78
C GLY A 341 -5.65 -32.86 -2.80
N ALA A 342 -6.52 -33.33 -3.73
CA ALA A 342 -6.15 -34.23 -4.84
C ALA A 342 -5.22 -35.39 -4.43
N ASP A 343 -5.44 -35.94 -3.22
CA ASP A 343 -4.66 -37.04 -2.61
C ASP A 343 -3.19 -36.74 -2.32
N GLY A 344 -2.80 -35.45 -2.19
CA GLY A 344 -1.49 -35.01 -1.69
C GLY A 344 -0.87 -33.92 -2.50
#